data_191ee5de919eda344a1c565776068459
#
_entry.id   191ee5de919eda344a1c565776068459
#
_cell.length_a   1.000
_cell.length_b   1.000
_cell.length_c   1.000
_cell.angle_alpha   90.00
_cell.angle_beta   90.00
_cell.angle_gamma   90.00
#
_symmetry.space_group_name_H-M   'P 1'
#
loop_
_entity.id
_entity.type
_entity.pdbx_description
1 polymer ?
#
loop_
_entity_poly.entity_id
_entity_poly.type
_entity_poly.pdbx_seq_one_letter_code
_entity_poly.pdbx_strand_id
1 'polypeptide(L)'
;MSVKVAINGFGRIGRLAFRQMFGAEGYEVVAINDLTSPEMLANLLKYDTAQGGYCGRIGENLHTVDFKAAEYEEDGKTVKVPGAIIVDGKEITIYAMPNAKDLPWGELDVDVVLECTGFYCSKAKSQAHIDAGAKKVVISAPAGNDLKTIVFSVNENTLNADDTIISAASCTTNCLAPMAKALNDYAPIQSGIMSVSYTHLRA
;
A
#
# COMPACT_ATOMS: atom_id res chain seq x y z
N MET A 1 -4.65 18.79 9.07
CA MET A 1 -5.29 17.46 9.25
C MET A 1 -4.49 16.48 8.43
N SER A 2 -4.13 15.33 9.00
CA SER A 2 -3.43 14.25 8.28
C SER A 2 -4.43 13.46 7.44
N VAL A 3 -4.01 13.01 6.26
CA VAL A 3 -4.80 12.09 5.42
C VAL A 3 -4.77 10.70 6.06
N LYS A 4 -5.94 10.16 6.39
CA LYS A 4 -6.08 8.82 6.95
C LYS A 4 -5.94 7.76 5.86
N VAL A 5 -4.93 6.92 5.99
CA VAL A 5 -4.60 5.89 5.00
C VAL A 5 -4.82 4.50 5.58
N ALA A 6 -5.53 3.66 4.84
CA ALA A 6 -5.56 2.22 5.10
C ALA A 6 -4.79 1.46 4.02
N ILE A 7 -4.16 0.35 4.40
CA ILE A 7 -3.42 -0.51 3.49
C ILE A 7 -4.14 -1.84 3.36
N ASN A 8 -4.57 -2.19 2.16
CA ASN A 8 -5.12 -3.50 1.86
C ASN A 8 -4.04 -4.37 1.20
N GLY A 9 -3.57 -5.40 1.90
CA GLY A 9 -2.44 -6.22 1.53
C GLY A 9 -1.12 -5.71 2.10
N PHE A 10 -0.60 -6.40 3.11
CA PHE A 10 0.67 -6.05 3.77
C PHE A 10 1.83 -6.94 3.30
N GLY A 11 1.81 -7.26 2.00
CA GLY A 11 2.89 -7.90 1.29
C GLY A 11 4.11 -6.96 1.12
N ARG A 12 4.99 -7.24 0.18
CA ARG A 12 6.19 -6.40 -0.04
C ARG A 12 5.85 -4.94 -0.30
N ILE A 13 4.90 -4.68 -1.19
CA ILE A 13 4.54 -3.30 -1.58
C ILE A 13 3.87 -2.57 -0.40
N GLY A 14 2.89 -3.19 0.26
CA GLY A 14 2.22 -2.59 1.41
C GLY A 14 3.19 -2.24 2.53
N ARG A 15 4.13 -3.14 2.87
CA ARG A 15 5.15 -2.88 3.89
C ARG A 15 6.13 -1.77 3.49
N LEU A 16 6.56 -1.71 2.25
CA LEU A 16 7.45 -0.63 1.79
C LEU A 16 6.75 0.73 1.76
N ALA A 17 5.49 0.76 1.33
CA ALA A 17 4.67 1.97 1.40
C ALA A 17 4.47 2.41 2.86
N PHE A 18 4.16 1.47 3.76
CA PHE A 18 4.05 1.73 5.20
C PHE A 18 5.33 2.37 5.76
N ARG A 19 6.51 1.81 5.46
CA ARG A 19 7.80 2.33 5.91
C ARG A 19 8.05 3.77 5.48
N GLN A 20 7.54 4.19 4.32
CA GLN A 20 7.68 5.55 3.82
C GLN A 20 6.68 6.52 4.45
N MET A 21 5.48 6.04 4.78
CA MET A 21 4.41 6.87 5.32
C MET A 21 4.46 6.99 6.85
N PHE A 22 4.95 5.98 7.55
CA PHE A 22 4.97 5.98 9.01
C PHE A 22 5.91 7.08 9.52
N GLY A 23 5.36 8.02 10.30
CA GLY A 23 6.09 9.17 10.80
C GLY A 23 6.28 10.32 9.82
N ALA A 24 5.84 10.17 8.55
CA ALA A 24 5.87 11.26 7.59
C ALA A 24 4.75 12.28 7.86
N GLU A 25 5.03 13.55 7.60
CA GLU A 25 4.02 14.61 7.73
C GLU A 25 2.90 14.46 6.67
N GLY A 26 1.68 14.73 7.08
CA GLY A 26 0.50 14.72 6.21
C GLY A 26 -0.21 13.39 6.08
N TYR A 27 0.36 12.30 6.59
CA TYR A 27 -0.25 10.96 6.53
C TYR A 27 -0.43 10.35 7.90
N GLU A 28 -1.48 9.53 8.03
CA GLU A 28 -1.68 8.67 9.18
C GLU A 28 -2.16 7.30 8.71
N VAL A 29 -1.34 6.26 8.90
CA VAL A 29 -1.79 4.88 8.66
C VAL A 29 -2.65 4.45 9.84
N VAL A 30 -3.95 4.26 9.58
CA VAL A 30 -4.95 3.98 10.63
C VAL A 30 -5.30 2.49 10.71
N ALA A 31 -5.15 1.75 9.61
CA ALA A 31 -5.49 0.34 9.56
C ALA A 31 -4.75 -0.40 8.45
N ILE A 32 -4.61 -1.70 8.64
CA ILE A 32 -4.09 -2.64 7.64
C ILE A 32 -5.08 -3.80 7.54
N ASN A 33 -5.31 -4.30 6.32
CA ASN A 33 -6.00 -5.57 6.12
C ASN A 33 -5.06 -6.56 5.45
N ASP A 34 -4.87 -7.72 6.07
CA ASP A 34 -4.11 -8.85 5.50
C ASP A 34 -4.58 -10.15 6.16
N LEU A 35 -4.62 -11.24 5.41
CA LEU A 35 -5.09 -12.55 5.91
C LEU A 35 -4.03 -13.29 6.76
N THR A 36 -2.81 -12.74 6.82
CA THR A 36 -1.70 -13.26 7.60
C THR A 36 -1.79 -12.78 9.05
N SER A 37 -1.30 -13.59 10.00
CA SER A 37 -1.34 -13.23 11.43
C SER A 37 -0.52 -11.97 11.73
N PRO A 38 -0.95 -11.16 12.72
CA PRO A 38 -0.21 -9.95 13.15
C PRO A 38 1.24 -10.24 13.53
N GLU A 39 1.52 -11.39 14.18
CA GLU A 39 2.86 -11.83 14.52
C GLU A 39 3.75 -11.98 13.27
N MET A 40 3.24 -12.70 12.26
CA MET A 40 3.99 -12.91 11.01
C MET A 40 4.21 -11.59 10.28
N LEU A 41 3.19 -10.72 10.22
CA LEU A 41 3.31 -9.41 9.57
C LEU A 41 4.32 -8.50 10.29
N ALA A 42 4.34 -8.51 11.63
CA ALA A 42 5.36 -7.81 12.41
C ALA A 42 6.76 -8.34 12.13
N ASN A 43 6.92 -9.69 12.07
CA ASN A 43 8.19 -10.31 11.72
C ASN A 43 8.67 -9.91 10.31
N LEU A 44 7.76 -9.95 9.33
CA LEU A 44 8.06 -9.55 7.96
C LEU A 44 8.34 -8.05 7.82
N LEU A 45 7.78 -7.21 8.69
CA LEU A 45 8.11 -5.78 8.73
C LEU A 45 9.50 -5.54 9.35
N LYS A 46 9.84 -6.29 10.41
CA LYS A 46 11.17 -6.22 11.05
C LYS A 46 12.30 -6.58 10.11
N TYR A 47 12.13 -7.68 9.38
CA TYR A 47 13.21 -8.33 8.63
C TYR A 47 12.90 -8.32 7.14
N ASP A 48 13.73 -7.63 6.37
CA ASP A 48 13.68 -7.61 4.92
C ASP A 48 15.10 -7.70 4.37
N THR A 49 15.43 -8.82 3.72
CA THR A 49 16.78 -9.07 3.21
C THR A 49 17.13 -8.24 1.98
N ALA A 50 16.12 -7.79 1.22
CA ALA A 50 16.33 -7.00 0.00
C ALA A 50 16.39 -5.49 0.29
N GLN A 51 15.55 -4.99 1.24
CA GLN A 51 15.42 -3.57 1.54
C GLN A 51 16.04 -3.18 2.89
N GLY A 52 16.61 -4.14 3.60
CA GLY A 52 17.13 -3.94 4.94
C GLY A 52 16.07 -3.97 6.04
N GLY A 53 16.50 -4.24 7.27
CA GLY A 53 15.60 -4.32 8.42
C GLY A 53 14.95 -2.97 8.74
N TYR A 54 13.68 -2.98 9.12
CA TYR A 54 12.98 -1.77 9.56
C TYR A 54 13.37 -1.36 10.99
N CYS A 55 13.79 -2.31 11.78
CA CYS A 55 14.34 -2.08 13.13
C CYS A 55 15.80 -1.61 13.12
N GLY A 56 16.32 -1.25 11.96
CA GLY A 56 17.61 -0.62 11.75
C GLY A 56 18.83 -1.54 11.84
N ARG A 57 19.97 -1.01 11.40
CA ARG A 57 21.31 -1.49 11.75
C ARG A 57 21.82 -0.67 12.93
N ILE A 58 22.80 -1.21 13.66
CA ILE A 58 23.42 -0.54 14.80
C ILE A 58 23.85 0.88 14.39
N GLY A 59 23.27 1.92 15.03
CA GLY A 59 23.61 3.32 14.80
C GLY A 59 22.60 4.15 14.01
N GLU A 60 21.51 3.56 13.50
CA GLU A 60 20.42 4.27 12.82
C GLU A 60 19.23 4.46 13.75
N ASN A 61 18.31 5.39 13.43
CA ASN A 61 17.05 5.57 14.15
C ASN A 61 16.20 4.30 14.01
N LEU A 62 16.15 3.52 15.08
CA LEU A 62 15.56 2.20 15.11
C LEU A 62 14.07 2.31 15.40
N HIS A 63 13.23 1.88 14.47
CA HIS A 63 11.83 1.64 14.81
C HIS A 63 11.71 0.38 15.66
N THR A 64 10.91 0.46 16.72
CA THR A 64 10.49 -0.72 17.47
C THR A 64 9.27 -1.31 16.78
N VAL A 65 9.22 -2.61 16.61
CA VAL A 65 8.05 -3.30 16.06
C VAL A 65 7.67 -4.44 16.98
N ASP A 66 6.42 -4.47 17.39
CA ASP A 66 5.80 -5.53 18.18
C ASP A 66 4.43 -5.88 17.61
N PHE A 67 3.71 -6.81 18.21
CA PHE A 67 2.38 -7.18 17.76
C PHE A 67 1.47 -7.49 18.94
N LYS A 68 0.16 -7.38 18.68
CA LYS A 68 -0.92 -7.86 19.52
C LYS A 68 -1.69 -8.91 18.73
N ALA A 69 -1.83 -10.10 19.31
CA ALA A 69 -2.59 -11.17 18.67
C ALA A 69 -4.09 -10.82 18.61
N ALA A 70 -4.76 -11.33 17.57
CA ALA A 70 -6.20 -11.25 17.50
C ALA A 70 -6.83 -12.18 18.56
N GLU A 71 -7.95 -11.76 19.14
CA GLU A 71 -8.76 -12.60 20.00
C GLU A 71 -9.94 -13.16 19.20
N TYR A 72 -10.27 -14.43 19.43
CA TYR A 72 -11.32 -15.12 18.70
C TYR A 72 -12.47 -15.48 19.67
N GLU A 73 -13.67 -15.61 19.11
CA GLU A 73 -14.82 -16.18 19.82
C GLU A 73 -14.58 -17.67 20.14
N GLU A 74 -15.48 -18.30 20.91
CA GLU A 74 -15.37 -19.71 21.29
C GLU A 74 -15.31 -20.66 20.09
N ASP A 75 -15.80 -20.23 18.93
CA ASP A 75 -15.73 -20.99 17.66
C ASP A 75 -14.32 -21.06 17.06
N GLY A 76 -13.36 -20.27 17.59
CA GLY A 76 -11.99 -20.20 17.12
C GLY A 76 -11.82 -19.62 15.71
N LYS A 77 -12.88 -19.06 15.13
CA LYS A 77 -12.90 -18.54 13.76
C LYS A 77 -13.35 -17.08 13.67
N THR A 78 -14.34 -16.71 14.46
CA THR A 78 -14.86 -15.35 14.49
C THR A 78 -13.93 -14.46 15.30
N VAL A 79 -13.40 -13.40 14.67
CA VAL A 79 -12.54 -12.44 15.34
C VAL A 79 -13.37 -11.58 16.29
N LYS A 80 -13.09 -11.66 17.57
CA LYS A 80 -13.70 -10.85 18.63
C LYS A 80 -13.02 -9.51 18.78
N VAL A 81 -11.67 -9.52 18.81
CA VAL A 81 -10.85 -8.33 18.86
C VAL A 81 -9.78 -8.45 17.78
N PRO A 82 -9.71 -7.51 16.84
CA PRO A 82 -8.67 -7.53 15.83
C PRO A 82 -7.28 -7.46 16.47
N GLY A 83 -6.31 -8.12 15.84
CA GLY A 83 -4.92 -7.96 16.24
C GLY A 83 -4.35 -6.62 15.77
N ALA A 84 -3.08 -6.38 16.11
CA ALA A 84 -2.41 -5.15 15.72
C ALA A 84 -0.90 -5.35 15.49
N ILE A 85 -0.31 -4.49 14.71
CA ILE A 85 1.14 -4.21 14.72
C ILE A 85 1.35 -2.95 15.56
N ILE A 86 2.37 -2.99 16.41
CA ILE A 86 2.76 -1.86 17.25
C ILE A 86 4.11 -1.35 16.75
N VAL A 87 4.16 -0.11 16.28
CA VAL A 87 5.39 0.52 15.80
C VAL A 87 5.64 1.77 16.64
N ASP A 88 6.79 1.84 17.29
CA ASP A 88 7.18 2.94 18.19
C ASP A 88 6.09 3.28 19.23
N GLY A 89 5.40 2.25 19.73
CA GLY A 89 4.31 2.38 20.69
C GLY A 89 2.96 2.77 20.07
N LYS A 90 2.89 3.06 18.75
CA LYS A 90 1.63 3.32 18.04
C LYS A 90 1.02 1.99 17.58
N GLU A 91 -0.19 1.70 18.02
CA GLU A 91 -0.95 0.52 17.63
C GLU A 91 -1.68 0.77 16.30
N ILE A 92 -1.52 -0.15 15.33
CA ILE A 92 -2.18 -0.12 14.02
C ILE A 92 -2.96 -1.41 13.87
N THR A 93 -4.28 -1.29 13.81
CA THR A 93 -5.19 -2.44 13.76
C THR A 93 -5.00 -3.25 12.49
N ILE A 94 -4.95 -4.59 12.63
CA ILE A 94 -4.91 -5.55 11.54
C ILE A 94 -6.29 -6.21 11.41
N TYR A 95 -6.94 -5.95 10.30
CA TYR A 95 -8.13 -6.68 9.89
C TYR A 95 -7.71 -7.90 9.05
N ALA A 96 -8.48 -8.98 9.15
CA ALA A 96 -8.24 -10.21 8.39
C ALA A 96 -9.47 -10.58 7.55
N MET A 97 -9.97 -9.61 6.80
CA MET A 97 -11.19 -9.74 6.00
C MET A 97 -10.84 -10.06 4.54
N PRO A 98 -11.32 -11.20 4.00
CA PRO A 98 -11.05 -11.59 2.62
C PRO A 98 -11.81 -10.72 1.60
N ASN A 99 -12.96 -10.18 2.00
CA ASN A 99 -13.79 -9.36 1.13
C ASN A 99 -13.68 -7.87 1.53
N ALA A 100 -13.24 -7.03 0.60
CA ALA A 100 -13.01 -5.61 0.84
C ALA A 100 -14.28 -4.82 1.21
N LYS A 101 -15.47 -5.31 0.84
CA LYS A 101 -16.75 -4.67 1.20
C LYS A 101 -17.06 -4.71 2.69
N ASP A 102 -16.50 -5.70 3.39
CA ASP A 102 -16.78 -5.92 4.81
C ASP A 102 -15.82 -5.14 5.72
N LEU A 103 -14.88 -4.39 5.11
CA LEU A 103 -13.89 -3.61 5.84
C LEU A 103 -14.50 -2.31 6.39
N PRO A 104 -14.15 -1.88 7.61
CA PRO A 104 -14.80 -0.76 8.28
C PRO A 104 -14.21 0.61 7.87
N TRP A 105 -13.97 0.82 6.57
CA TRP A 105 -13.33 2.06 6.10
C TRP A 105 -14.14 3.32 6.41
N GLY A 106 -15.46 3.22 6.33
CA GLY A 106 -16.36 4.33 6.67
C GLY A 106 -16.34 4.67 8.16
N GLU A 107 -16.30 3.66 9.06
CA GLU A 107 -16.24 3.86 10.51
C GLU A 107 -14.92 4.50 10.95
N LEU A 108 -13.83 4.16 10.25
CA LEU A 108 -12.49 4.70 10.50
C LEU A 108 -12.27 6.06 9.82
N ASP A 109 -13.23 6.54 9.02
CA ASP A 109 -13.12 7.75 8.19
C ASP A 109 -11.85 7.72 7.32
N VAL A 110 -11.65 6.62 6.57
CA VAL A 110 -10.49 6.43 5.71
C VAL A 110 -10.59 7.33 4.48
N ASP A 111 -9.60 8.19 4.30
CA ASP A 111 -9.50 9.06 3.13
C ASP A 111 -8.99 8.30 1.91
N VAL A 112 -7.96 7.47 2.09
CA VAL A 112 -7.30 6.75 0.99
C VAL A 112 -7.03 5.30 1.37
N VAL A 113 -7.43 4.36 0.52
CA VAL A 113 -6.97 2.97 0.59
C VAL A 113 -5.83 2.77 -0.40
N LEU A 114 -4.69 2.26 0.07
CA LEU A 114 -3.65 1.70 -0.78
C LEU A 114 -3.97 0.23 -1.02
N GLU A 115 -4.35 -0.09 -2.26
CA GLU A 115 -4.64 -1.46 -2.68
C GLU A 115 -3.34 -2.14 -3.12
N CYS A 116 -2.83 -3.03 -2.29
CA CYS A 116 -1.53 -3.70 -2.47
C CYS A 116 -1.62 -5.22 -2.54
N THR A 117 -2.84 -5.80 -2.64
CA THR A 117 -3.04 -7.25 -2.69
C THR A 117 -2.74 -7.86 -4.07
N GLY A 118 -2.87 -7.06 -5.11
CA GLY A 118 -2.87 -7.55 -6.49
C GLY A 118 -4.20 -8.19 -6.93
N PHE A 119 -5.22 -8.21 -6.06
CA PHE A 119 -6.51 -8.85 -6.33
C PHE A 119 -7.54 -7.87 -6.89
N TYR A 120 -7.54 -6.64 -6.39
CA TYR A 120 -8.49 -5.58 -6.77
C TYR A 120 -7.91 -4.65 -7.84
N CYS A 121 -7.17 -5.20 -8.83
CA CYS A 121 -6.48 -4.45 -9.88
C CYS A 121 -7.39 -4.06 -11.06
N SER A 122 -8.55 -3.49 -10.78
CA SER A 122 -9.44 -2.86 -11.78
C SER A 122 -10.40 -1.90 -11.09
N LYS A 123 -10.94 -0.93 -11.82
CA LYS A 123 -11.92 0.02 -11.30
C LYS A 123 -13.12 -0.69 -10.68
N ALA A 124 -13.69 -1.67 -11.39
CA ALA A 124 -14.85 -2.43 -10.94
C ALA A 124 -14.60 -3.21 -9.64
N LYS A 125 -13.44 -3.84 -9.50
CA LYS A 125 -13.07 -4.56 -8.27
C LYS A 125 -12.78 -3.61 -7.12
N SER A 126 -12.02 -2.54 -7.37
CA SER A 126 -11.66 -1.55 -6.36
C SER A 126 -12.83 -0.73 -5.85
N GLN A 127 -13.96 -0.73 -6.57
CA GLN A 127 -15.21 -0.13 -6.12
C GLN A 127 -15.65 -0.70 -4.76
N ALA A 128 -15.28 -1.94 -4.44
CA ALA A 128 -15.57 -2.57 -3.15
C ALA A 128 -15.04 -1.76 -1.95
N HIS A 129 -13.90 -1.08 -2.10
CA HIS A 129 -13.35 -0.22 -1.04
C HIS A 129 -14.14 1.09 -0.89
N ILE A 130 -14.62 1.65 -2.00
CA ILE A 130 -15.50 2.83 -1.98
C ILE A 130 -16.84 2.46 -1.33
N ASP A 131 -17.40 1.30 -1.70
CA ASP A 131 -18.65 0.78 -1.11
C ASP A 131 -18.50 0.53 0.40
N ALA A 132 -17.29 0.19 0.86
CA ALA A 132 -16.93 0.04 2.28
C ALA A 132 -16.72 1.40 3.00
N GLY A 133 -16.81 2.52 2.29
CA GLY A 133 -16.75 3.87 2.86
C GLY A 133 -15.43 4.61 2.70
N ALA A 134 -14.46 4.08 1.97
CA ALA A 134 -13.25 4.83 1.64
C ALA A 134 -13.55 5.96 0.63
N LYS A 135 -12.88 7.10 0.76
CA LYS A 135 -13.09 8.24 -0.14
C LYS A 135 -12.34 8.07 -1.47
N LYS A 136 -11.15 7.48 -1.44
CA LYS A 136 -10.31 7.24 -2.62
C LYS A 136 -9.58 5.91 -2.52
N VAL A 137 -9.20 5.35 -3.68
CA VAL A 137 -8.39 4.13 -3.79
C VAL A 137 -7.21 4.37 -4.73
N VAL A 138 -6.02 4.00 -4.28
CA VAL A 138 -4.80 3.98 -5.09
C VAL A 138 -4.36 2.53 -5.26
N ILE A 139 -4.46 2.02 -6.48
CA ILE A 139 -4.06 0.66 -6.82
C ILE A 139 -2.56 0.64 -7.11
N SER A 140 -1.80 -0.18 -6.41
CA SER A 140 -0.33 -0.30 -6.53
C SER A 140 0.13 -1.15 -7.73
N ALA A 141 -0.71 -1.31 -8.73
CA ALA A 141 -0.49 -2.16 -9.90
C ALA A 141 -1.21 -1.60 -11.13
N PRO A 142 -0.88 -2.03 -12.36
CA PRO A 142 -1.67 -1.73 -13.55
C PRO A 142 -3.12 -2.20 -13.37
N ALA A 143 -4.08 -1.35 -13.74
CA ALA A 143 -5.48 -1.59 -13.41
C ALA A 143 -6.47 -1.38 -14.59
N GLY A 144 -5.99 -1.51 -15.81
CA GLY A 144 -6.80 -1.34 -17.03
C GLY A 144 -6.77 0.10 -17.56
N ASN A 145 -7.64 0.36 -18.57
CA ASN A 145 -7.67 1.65 -19.28
C ASN A 145 -8.91 2.50 -18.91
N ASP A 146 -9.74 2.02 -18.01
CA ASP A 146 -10.98 2.67 -17.57
C ASP A 146 -10.81 3.58 -16.35
N LEU A 147 -9.56 3.75 -15.91
CA LEU A 147 -9.13 4.64 -14.83
C LEU A 147 -7.79 5.28 -15.16
N LYS A 148 -7.48 6.37 -14.47
CA LYS A 148 -6.19 7.06 -14.68
C LYS A 148 -5.03 6.25 -14.10
N THR A 149 -3.97 6.15 -14.88
CA THR A 149 -2.67 5.64 -14.43
C THR A 149 -1.74 6.82 -14.21
N ILE A 150 -1.25 6.95 -12.99
CA ILE A 150 -0.43 8.09 -12.56
C ILE A 150 0.98 7.62 -12.23
N VAL A 151 1.95 8.34 -12.76
CA VAL A 151 3.37 8.24 -12.39
C VAL A 151 3.82 9.59 -11.87
N PHE A 152 4.29 9.62 -10.63
CA PHE A 152 4.77 10.85 -9.99
C PHE A 152 5.90 11.50 -10.80
N SER A 153 5.90 12.82 -10.87
CA SER A 153 6.80 13.66 -11.72
C SER A 153 6.65 13.46 -13.23
N VAL A 154 5.62 12.73 -13.69
CA VAL A 154 5.34 12.54 -15.10
C VAL A 154 3.99 13.13 -15.49
N ASN A 155 2.90 12.72 -14.82
CA ASN A 155 1.56 13.11 -15.17
C ASN A 155 0.60 13.30 -13.98
N GLU A 156 1.10 13.50 -12.77
CA GLU A 156 0.29 13.75 -11.58
C GLU A 156 -0.60 15.00 -11.72
N ASN A 157 -0.19 15.94 -12.55
CA ASN A 157 -0.96 17.14 -12.85
C ASN A 157 -2.27 16.86 -13.61
N THR A 158 -2.46 15.64 -14.10
CA THR A 158 -3.71 15.20 -14.75
C THR A 158 -4.77 14.75 -13.76
N LEU A 159 -4.43 14.62 -12.46
CA LEU A 159 -5.38 14.25 -11.41
C LEU A 159 -6.42 15.34 -11.20
N ASN A 160 -7.67 14.90 -11.03
CA ASN A 160 -8.79 15.75 -10.70
C ASN A 160 -9.41 15.33 -9.36
N ALA A 161 -10.17 16.22 -8.74
CA ALA A 161 -10.87 15.95 -7.49
C ALA A 161 -11.85 14.75 -7.59
N ASP A 162 -12.43 14.55 -8.77
CA ASP A 162 -13.41 13.50 -9.06
C ASP A 162 -12.78 12.12 -9.29
N ASP A 163 -11.46 12.04 -9.40
CA ASP A 163 -10.75 10.76 -9.54
C ASP A 163 -10.77 10.02 -8.19
N THR A 164 -11.68 9.09 -8.04
CA THR A 164 -11.85 8.30 -6.80
C THR A 164 -11.02 7.03 -6.79
N ILE A 165 -10.74 6.44 -7.95
CA ILE A 165 -9.94 5.21 -8.09
C ILE A 165 -8.90 5.47 -9.16
N ILE A 166 -7.63 5.32 -8.81
CA ILE A 166 -6.48 5.52 -9.70
C ILE A 166 -5.50 4.35 -9.60
N SER A 167 -4.68 4.17 -10.64
CA SER A 167 -3.54 3.25 -10.64
C SER A 167 -2.24 4.04 -10.45
N ALA A 168 -1.37 3.55 -9.59
CA ALA A 168 0.01 4.04 -9.46
C ALA A 168 0.97 3.35 -10.45
N ALA A 169 0.45 2.78 -11.53
CA ALA A 169 1.20 2.08 -12.58
C ALA A 169 1.94 0.81 -12.08
N SER A 170 2.85 0.30 -12.89
CA SER A 170 3.72 -0.83 -12.57
C SER A 170 5.08 -0.36 -12.04
N CYS A 171 5.82 -1.26 -11.40
CA CYS A 171 7.21 -1.02 -11.01
C CYS A 171 8.09 -0.63 -12.20
N THR A 172 7.91 -1.29 -13.35
CA THR A 172 8.65 -0.98 -14.59
C THR A 172 8.27 0.39 -15.17
N THR A 173 7.00 0.75 -15.12
CA THR A 173 6.54 2.08 -15.57
C THR A 173 7.09 3.19 -14.67
N ASN A 174 7.06 2.99 -13.35
CA ASN A 174 7.63 3.97 -12.41
C ASN A 174 9.15 4.12 -12.55
N CYS A 175 9.85 3.07 -12.99
CA CYS A 175 11.28 3.17 -13.31
C CYS A 175 11.51 3.93 -14.63
N LEU A 176 10.80 3.54 -15.69
CA LEU A 176 11.09 4.02 -17.06
C LEU A 176 10.52 5.41 -17.35
N ALA A 177 9.29 5.70 -16.93
CA ALA A 177 8.60 6.89 -17.39
C ALA A 177 9.27 8.21 -16.96
N PRO A 178 9.77 8.38 -15.71
CA PRO A 178 10.49 9.59 -15.33
C PRO A 178 11.78 9.79 -16.14
N MET A 179 12.53 8.72 -16.40
CA MET A 179 13.76 8.79 -17.21
C MET A 179 13.43 9.13 -18.67
N ALA A 180 12.44 8.44 -19.24
CA ALA A 180 12.01 8.71 -20.63
C ALA A 180 11.49 10.14 -20.77
N LYS A 181 10.74 10.65 -19.78
CA LYS A 181 10.27 12.03 -19.76
C LYS A 181 11.44 13.01 -19.77
N ALA A 182 12.39 12.85 -18.87
CA ALA A 182 13.56 13.74 -18.77
C ALA A 182 14.38 13.75 -20.08
N LEU A 183 14.58 12.59 -20.68
CA LEU A 183 15.27 12.48 -21.98
C LEU A 183 14.47 13.13 -23.10
N ASN A 184 13.17 12.89 -23.15
CA ASN A 184 12.29 13.45 -24.17
C ASN A 184 12.17 14.97 -24.07
N ASP A 185 12.15 15.52 -22.87
CA ASP A 185 12.11 16.97 -22.61
C ASP A 185 13.44 17.64 -23.05
N TYR A 186 14.56 16.92 -22.92
CA TYR A 186 15.87 17.40 -23.38
C TYR A 186 16.06 17.23 -24.90
N ALA A 187 15.72 16.05 -25.43
CA ALA A 187 15.82 15.72 -26.86
C ALA A 187 14.68 14.76 -27.24
N PRO A 188 13.73 15.17 -28.11
CA PRO A 188 12.55 14.37 -28.44
C PRO A 188 12.91 12.96 -28.93
N ILE A 189 12.36 11.96 -28.27
CA ILE A 189 12.55 10.55 -28.60
C ILE A 189 11.73 10.20 -29.84
N GLN A 190 12.39 9.67 -30.87
CA GLN A 190 11.73 9.24 -32.11
C GLN A 190 11.25 7.80 -32.06
N SER A 191 12.04 6.93 -31.44
CA SER A 191 11.72 5.50 -31.26
C SER A 191 12.53 4.91 -30.13
N GLY A 192 12.10 3.77 -29.60
CA GLY A 192 12.79 3.06 -28.54
C GLY A 192 12.39 1.60 -28.42
N ILE A 193 13.25 0.81 -27.82
CA ILE A 193 12.98 -0.59 -27.45
C ILE A 193 13.16 -0.69 -25.93
N MET A 194 12.17 -1.28 -25.25
CA MET A 194 12.24 -1.55 -23.81
C MET A 194 12.54 -3.02 -23.57
N SER A 195 13.58 -3.30 -22.77
CA SER A 195 13.85 -4.61 -22.22
C SER A 195 13.93 -4.53 -20.70
N VAL A 196 13.41 -5.53 -20.00
CA VAL A 196 13.32 -5.53 -18.54
C VAL A 196 14.01 -6.75 -17.96
N SER A 197 14.89 -6.51 -16.98
CA SER A 197 15.51 -7.54 -16.15
C SER A 197 15.30 -7.21 -14.68
N TYR A 198 15.02 -8.22 -13.87
CA TYR A 198 14.92 -8.11 -12.42
C TYR A 198 16.04 -8.89 -11.75
N THR A 199 16.82 -8.23 -10.89
CA THR A 199 17.86 -8.89 -10.10
C THR A 199 17.27 -9.75 -8.99
N HIS A 200 16.15 -9.30 -8.39
CA HIS A 200 15.44 -10.02 -7.35
C HIS A 200 13.98 -10.23 -7.77
N LEU A 201 13.65 -11.46 -8.11
CA LEU A 201 12.29 -11.88 -8.35
C LEU A 201 11.64 -12.30 -7.04
N ARG A 202 10.33 -12.05 -6.94
CA ARG A 202 9.54 -12.61 -5.85
C ARG A 202 9.50 -14.14 -6.00
N ALA A 203 9.97 -14.83 -4.98
CA ALA A 203 9.77 -16.27 -4.86
C ALA A 203 8.34 -16.60 -4.51
#